data_3fff8bbbd92b63442a4d44855265e815
#
_entry.id   3fff8bbbd92b63442a4d44855265e815
#
_cell.length_a   1.000
_cell.length_b   1.000
_cell.length_c   1.000
_cell.angle_alpha   90.00
_cell.angle_beta   90.00
_cell.angle_gamma   90.00
#
_symmetry.space_group_name_H-M   'P 1'
#
loop_
_entity.id
_entity.type
_entity.pdbx_description
1 polymer ?
#
loop_
_entity_poly.entity_id
_entity_poly.type
_entity_poly.pdbx_seq_one_letter_code
_entity_poly.pdbx_strand_id
1 'polypeptide(L)'
;MGKILVGTVSDIPSGKMVMVSADGKDILVTNVDGNYYAMDDTCTHAGASLSEGSLDGSTVTCPWHGSTWDCKTGKMIAFGVQLKDLSSYKVTVESDNVFVED
;
A
#
# COMPACT_ATOMS: atom_id res chain seq x y z
N MET A 1 -7.09 -7.92 -14.84
CA MET A 1 -6.43 -8.78 -13.86
C MET A 1 -7.47 -9.24 -12.85
N GLY A 2 -7.40 -10.44 -12.34
CA GLY A 2 -8.34 -10.92 -11.33
C GLY A 2 -7.87 -10.66 -9.91
N LYS A 3 -8.32 -11.49 -9.00
CA LYS A 3 -7.85 -11.45 -7.61
C LYS A 3 -6.46 -12.05 -7.50
N ILE A 4 -5.62 -11.43 -6.68
CA ILE A 4 -4.28 -11.89 -6.40
C ILE A 4 -4.17 -12.13 -4.91
N LEU A 5 -3.74 -13.32 -4.53
CA LEU A 5 -3.54 -13.67 -3.12
C LEU A 5 -2.32 -12.93 -2.58
N VAL A 6 -2.52 -12.15 -1.53
CA VAL A 6 -1.43 -11.44 -0.84
C VAL A 6 -0.86 -12.28 0.30
N GLY A 7 -1.72 -12.93 1.05
CA GLY A 7 -1.36 -13.73 2.20
C GLY A 7 -2.58 -13.97 3.06
N THR A 8 -2.38 -14.44 4.27
CA THR A 8 -3.48 -14.62 5.24
C THR A 8 -3.56 -13.41 6.16
N VAL A 9 -4.68 -13.28 6.87
CA VAL A 9 -4.86 -12.18 7.83
C VAL A 9 -3.79 -12.23 8.94
N SER A 10 -3.32 -13.42 9.30
CA SER A 10 -2.26 -13.53 10.31
C SER A 10 -0.88 -13.13 9.79
N ASP A 11 -0.68 -13.16 8.47
CA ASP A 11 0.58 -12.68 7.85
C ASP A 11 0.65 -11.16 7.84
N ILE A 12 -0.49 -10.48 7.93
CA ILE A 12 -0.58 -9.03 7.83
C ILE A 12 -1.31 -8.48 9.04
N PRO A 13 -0.67 -8.51 10.23
CA PRO A 13 -1.29 -7.96 11.44
C PRO A 13 -1.43 -6.44 11.36
N SER A 14 -2.25 -5.87 12.24
CA SER A 14 -2.46 -4.42 12.30
C SER A 14 -1.14 -3.66 12.39
N GLY A 15 -0.99 -2.63 11.59
CA GLY A 15 0.20 -1.80 11.51
C GLY A 15 1.28 -2.34 10.59
N LYS A 16 1.05 -3.47 9.92
CA LYS A 16 2.03 -4.05 9.01
C LYS A 16 1.76 -3.64 7.56
N MET A 17 2.83 -3.50 6.79
CA MET A 17 2.80 -3.31 5.35
C MET A 17 3.47 -4.50 4.67
N VAL A 18 2.92 -4.95 3.55
CA VAL A 18 3.53 -5.96 2.69
C VAL A 18 3.43 -5.51 1.25
N MET A 19 4.31 -6.02 0.38
CA MET A 19 4.31 -5.73 -1.03
C MET A 19 4.05 -7.00 -1.82
N VAL A 20 3.22 -6.92 -2.84
CA VAL A 20 2.99 -8.01 -3.78
C VAL A 20 3.19 -7.49 -5.20
N SER A 21 3.83 -8.29 -6.04
CA SER A 21 4.04 -7.95 -7.46
C SER A 21 3.09 -8.76 -8.32
N ALA A 22 2.39 -8.08 -9.22
CA ALA A 22 1.42 -8.71 -10.12
C ALA A 22 1.31 -7.90 -11.41
N ASP A 23 1.36 -8.60 -12.54
CA ASP A 23 1.23 -7.99 -13.88
C ASP A 23 2.16 -6.81 -14.09
N GLY A 24 3.40 -6.92 -13.60
CA GLY A 24 4.40 -5.86 -13.76
C GLY A 24 4.22 -4.68 -12.81
N LYS A 25 3.30 -4.77 -11.86
CA LYS A 25 3.05 -3.71 -10.87
C LYS A 25 3.44 -4.20 -9.49
N ASP A 26 4.03 -3.32 -8.70
CA ASP A 26 4.27 -3.54 -7.29
C ASP A 26 3.17 -2.85 -6.49
N ILE A 27 2.49 -3.60 -5.65
CA ILE A 27 1.33 -3.13 -4.90
C ILE A 27 1.61 -3.25 -3.41
N LEU A 28 1.42 -2.14 -2.70
CA LEU A 28 1.54 -2.10 -1.24
C LEU A 28 0.20 -2.44 -0.61
N VAL A 29 0.19 -3.35 0.34
CA VAL A 29 -1.00 -3.71 1.11
C VAL A 29 -0.74 -3.40 2.57
N THR A 30 -1.67 -2.68 3.19
CA THR A 30 -1.55 -2.27 4.59
C THR A 30 -2.72 -2.79 5.40
N ASN A 31 -2.48 -3.07 6.68
CA ASN A 31 -3.53 -3.34 7.65
C ASN A 31 -3.59 -2.16 8.63
N VAL A 32 -4.71 -1.44 8.61
CA VAL A 32 -4.96 -0.31 9.50
C VAL A 32 -6.14 -0.68 10.39
N ASP A 33 -5.85 -1.05 11.65
CA ASP A 33 -6.86 -1.42 12.64
C ASP A 33 -7.82 -2.52 12.16
N GLY A 34 -7.31 -3.50 11.43
CA GLY A 34 -8.08 -4.62 10.90
C GLY A 34 -8.71 -4.38 9.54
N ASN A 35 -8.51 -3.20 8.97
CA ASN A 35 -8.97 -2.87 7.61
C ASN A 35 -7.80 -2.91 6.65
N TYR A 36 -7.98 -3.53 5.50
CA TYR A 36 -6.92 -3.70 4.51
C TYR A 36 -7.09 -2.73 3.37
N TYR A 37 -6.00 -2.09 2.98
CA TYR A 37 -5.96 -1.14 1.87
C TYR A 37 -4.80 -1.47 0.96
N ALA A 38 -4.92 -1.13 -0.32
CA ALA A 38 -3.87 -1.37 -1.30
C ALA A 38 -3.69 -0.15 -2.20
N MET A 39 -2.43 0.16 -2.51
CA MET A 39 -2.07 1.22 -3.46
C MET A 39 -0.74 0.86 -4.13
N ASP A 40 -0.36 1.62 -5.14
CA ASP A 40 0.95 1.43 -5.77
C ASP A 40 2.06 1.50 -4.72
N ASP A 41 3.02 0.59 -4.79
CA ASP A 41 4.16 0.56 -3.88
C ASP A 41 5.25 1.58 -4.26
N THR A 42 5.35 1.91 -5.54
CA THR A 42 6.43 2.76 -6.03
C THR A 42 6.08 4.24 -5.85
N CYS A 43 6.93 4.95 -5.09
CA CYS A 43 6.81 6.40 -4.92
C CYS A 43 7.01 7.10 -6.26
N THR A 44 6.07 7.96 -6.67
CA THR A 44 6.15 8.66 -7.96
C THR A 44 7.27 9.70 -8.02
N HIS A 45 7.82 10.10 -6.88
CA HIS A 45 8.92 11.06 -6.83
C HIS A 45 10.27 10.42 -7.15
N ALA A 46 10.63 9.36 -6.42
CA ALA A 46 11.99 8.83 -6.48
C ALA A 46 12.07 7.35 -6.87
N GLY A 47 10.94 6.70 -7.11
CA GLY A 47 10.90 5.28 -7.42
C GLY A 47 11.20 4.37 -6.24
N ALA A 48 11.18 4.89 -5.01
CA ALA A 48 11.41 4.09 -3.82
C ALA A 48 10.23 3.17 -3.54
N SER A 49 10.49 2.03 -2.89
CA SER A 49 9.45 1.13 -2.43
C SER A 49 8.87 1.65 -1.12
N LEU A 50 7.57 1.99 -1.11
CA LEU A 50 6.90 2.51 0.08
C LEU A 50 6.77 1.44 1.17
N SER A 51 6.80 0.16 0.81
CA SER A 51 6.77 -0.93 1.79
C SER A 51 8.02 -0.96 2.67
N GLU A 52 9.10 -0.33 2.24
CA GLU A 52 10.33 -0.20 3.03
C GLU A 52 10.32 1.04 3.93
N GLY A 53 9.28 1.86 3.84
CA GLY A 53 9.10 3.02 4.70
C GLY A 53 8.40 2.67 6.00
N SER A 54 7.59 3.58 6.49
CA SER A 54 6.87 3.41 7.75
C SER A 54 5.39 3.67 7.58
N LEU A 55 4.59 3.03 8.42
CA LEU A 55 3.15 3.21 8.49
C LEU A 55 2.79 3.75 9.87
N ASP A 56 2.09 4.88 9.90
CA ASP A 56 1.57 5.48 11.12
C ASP A 56 0.09 5.77 10.91
N GLY A 57 -0.77 5.00 11.59
CA GLY A 57 -2.20 5.05 11.31
C GLY A 57 -2.47 4.63 9.88
N SER A 58 -2.95 5.55 9.05
CA SER A 58 -3.17 5.32 7.62
C SER A 58 -2.17 6.09 6.74
N THR A 59 -1.13 6.67 7.34
CA THR A 59 -0.12 7.46 6.62
C THR A 59 1.13 6.63 6.38
N VAL A 60 1.52 6.50 5.11
CA VAL A 60 2.75 5.82 4.71
C VAL A 60 3.79 6.89 4.37
N THR A 61 4.99 6.73 4.93
CA THR A 61 6.10 7.65 4.68
C THR A 61 7.14 6.98 3.80
N CYS A 62 7.50 7.65 2.71
CA CYS A 62 8.53 7.18 1.78
C CYS A 62 9.89 7.15 2.49
N PRO A 63 10.69 6.06 2.36
CA PRO A 63 11.96 5.95 3.07
C PRO A 63 13.05 6.88 2.55
N TRP A 64 12.90 7.41 1.33
CA TRP A 64 13.98 8.18 0.72
C TRP A 64 13.91 9.68 1.00
N HIS A 65 12.75 10.31 0.79
CA HIS A 65 12.64 11.77 0.90
C HIS A 65 11.52 12.24 1.82
N GLY A 66 10.86 11.30 2.51
CA GLY A 66 9.86 11.65 3.51
C GLY A 66 8.51 12.09 2.97
N SER A 67 8.21 11.84 1.68
CA SER A 67 6.87 12.09 1.17
C SER A 67 5.86 11.20 1.89
N THR A 68 4.67 11.74 2.18
CA THR A 68 3.65 11.00 2.92
C THR A 68 2.40 10.80 2.09
N TRP A 69 1.80 9.62 2.24
CA TRP A 69 0.70 9.16 1.41
C TRP A 69 -0.40 8.56 2.26
N ASP A 70 -1.65 8.81 1.84
CA ASP A 70 -2.82 8.16 2.46
C ASP A 70 -2.99 6.78 1.83
N CYS A 71 -2.74 5.71 2.59
CA CYS A 71 -2.83 4.36 2.06
C CYS A 71 -4.26 3.94 1.71
N LYS A 72 -5.26 4.65 2.20
CA LYS A 72 -6.67 4.36 1.88
C LYS A 72 -7.05 4.79 0.47
N THR A 73 -6.42 5.82 -0.06
CA THR A 73 -6.80 6.44 -1.34
C THR A 73 -5.66 6.54 -2.34
N GLY A 74 -4.40 6.42 -1.89
CA GLY A 74 -3.23 6.65 -2.73
C GLY A 74 -2.88 8.11 -2.92
N LYS A 75 -3.61 9.02 -2.28
CA LYS A 75 -3.37 10.46 -2.41
C LYS A 75 -2.14 10.89 -1.63
N MET A 76 -1.37 11.80 -2.22
CA MET A 76 -0.25 12.43 -1.52
C MET A 76 -0.78 13.32 -0.42
N ILE A 77 -0.18 13.21 0.77
CA ILE A 77 -0.52 14.05 1.92
C ILE A 77 0.41 15.26 1.99
N ALA A 78 1.72 15.03 2.01
CA ALA A 78 2.68 16.11 2.17
C ALA A 78 4.01 15.79 1.50
N PHE A 79 4.55 16.78 0.82
CA PHE A 79 5.91 16.82 0.29
C PHE A 79 6.19 18.25 -0.13
N GLY A 80 7.47 18.58 -0.43
CA GLY A 80 7.84 19.94 -0.83
C GLY A 80 7.27 20.40 -2.16
N VAL A 81 6.90 19.46 -3.05
CA VAL A 81 6.27 19.74 -4.33
C VAL A 81 5.08 18.80 -4.51
N GLN A 82 4.16 19.16 -5.41
CA GLN A 82 3.01 18.31 -5.71
C GLN A 82 3.47 17.10 -6.54
N LEU A 83 3.20 15.91 -6.03
CA LEU A 83 3.48 14.67 -6.72
C LEU A 83 2.17 14.06 -7.24
N LYS A 84 2.29 13.20 -8.24
CA LYS A 84 1.14 12.48 -8.77
C LYS A 84 0.61 11.49 -7.74
N ASP A 85 -0.71 11.44 -7.56
CA ASP A 85 -1.34 10.47 -6.67
C ASP A 85 -1.07 9.04 -7.16
N LEU A 86 -0.99 8.11 -6.22
CA LEU A 86 -0.85 6.69 -6.51
C LEU A 86 -2.21 6.09 -6.78
N SER A 87 -2.25 5.02 -7.58
CA SER A 87 -3.49 4.27 -7.79
C SER A 87 -3.80 3.44 -6.56
N SER A 88 -5.07 3.36 -6.21
CA SER A 88 -5.55 2.48 -5.14
C SER A 88 -6.24 1.26 -5.75
N TYR A 89 -6.26 0.16 -5.00
CA TYR A 89 -6.84 -1.10 -5.45
C TYR A 89 -7.80 -1.63 -4.40
N LYS A 90 -8.79 -2.39 -4.86
CA LYS A 90 -9.74 -3.03 -3.95
C LYS A 90 -9.09 -4.20 -3.24
N VAL A 91 -9.39 -4.34 -1.95
CA VAL A 91 -8.94 -5.48 -1.14
C VAL A 91 -10.17 -6.25 -0.67
N THR A 92 -10.13 -7.57 -0.77
CA THR A 92 -11.16 -8.44 -0.24
C THR A 92 -10.54 -9.48 0.68
N VAL A 93 -11.28 -9.88 1.71
CA VAL A 93 -10.85 -10.93 2.64
C VAL A 93 -11.88 -12.06 2.55
N GLU A 94 -11.41 -13.27 2.23
CA GLU A 94 -12.25 -14.45 2.10
C GLU A 94 -11.59 -15.60 2.84
N SER A 95 -12.29 -16.20 3.81
CA SER A 95 -11.79 -17.36 4.58
C SER A 95 -10.37 -17.15 5.11
N ASP A 96 -10.12 -16.00 5.72
CA ASP A 96 -8.80 -15.58 6.26
C ASP A 96 -7.73 -15.31 5.21
N ASN A 97 -8.06 -15.34 3.92
CA ASN A 97 -7.14 -14.98 2.85
C ASN A 97 -7.39 -13.54 2.40
N VAL A 98 -6.30 -12.79 2.20
CA VAL A 98 -6.34 -11.40 1.74
C VAL A 98 -6.03 -11.37 0.25
N PHE A 99 -6.92 -10.79 -0.54
CA PHE A 99 -6.76 -10.64 -1.99
C PHE A 99 -6.77 -9.17 -2.38
N VAL A 100 -5.99 -8.83 -3.40
CA VAL A 100 -6.06 -7.53 -4.03
C VAL A 100 -6.64 -7.70 -5.43
N GLU A 101 -7.46 -6.75 -5.83
CA GLU A 101 -8.09 -6.73 -7.16
C GLU A 101 -7.70 -5.45 -7.89
N ASP A 102 -7.38 -5.63 -9.14
CA ASP A 102 -7.06 -4.51 -10.03
C ASP A 102 -8.35 -3.83 -10.52
#